data_ec3f3ddaec8a02f26165efbb9b186f1e
#
_entry.id   ec3f3ddaec8a02f26165efbb9b186f1e
#
_cell.length_a   1.000
_cell.length_b   1.000
_cell.length_c   1.000
_cell.angle_alpha   90.00
_cell.angle_beta   90.00
_cell.angle_gamma   90.00
#
_symmetry.space_group_name_H-M   'P 1'
#
loop_
_entity.id
_entity.type
_entity.pdbx_description
1 polymer ?
#
loop_
_entity_poly.entity_id
_entity_poly.type
_entity_poly.pdbx_seq_one_letter_code
_entity_poly.pdbx_strand_id
1 'polypeptide(L)'
;MGTDCKYTCMWDTVDVMVRRHNQVPQFYGKWPFQRVLWLSEPASSLASLAQFLCSTFALHQITFLLPKASPLRSAWRLHTSTVVITSLCSFLHHGRETELFELLDSISSFLVVTSSLALLAHRALAGKHGKLIFLATVALFIAHLVSVVLLRPDHHHLFQVIMNNSNVKEPK
;
A
#
# COMPACT_ATOMS: atom_id res chain seq x y z
N MET A 1 5.37 -20.47 -8.67
CA MET A 1 6.45 -21.29 -8.08
C MET A 1 7.36 -20.53 -7.11
N GLY A 2 7.72 -19.25 -7.33
CA GLY A 2 8.65 -18.54 -6.44
C GLY A 2 8.17 -18.22 -5.02
N THR A 3 6.91 -17.91 -4.82
CA THR A 3 6.36 -17.48 -3.51
C THR A 3 6.28 -18.60 -2.48
N ASP A 4 5.98 -19.82 -2.90
CA ASP A 4 5.88 -20.95 -1.97
C ASP A 4 7.27 -21.42 -1.52
N CYS A 5 8.26 -21.38 -2.41
CA CYS A 5 9.64 -21.67 -2.07
C CYS A 5 10.20 -20.66 -1.06
N LYS A 6 9.93 -19.36 -1.25
CA LYS A 6 10.33 -18.30 -0.30
C LYS A 6 9.68 -18.50 1.08
N TYR A 7 8.40 -18.87 1.11
CA TYR A 7 7.66 -19.12 2.35
C TYR A 7 8.23 -20.32 3.15
N THR A 8 8.49 -21.44 2.47
CA THR A 8 9.08 -22.62 3.10
C THR A 8 10.48 -22.31 3.63
N CYS A 9 11.34 -21.67 2.81
CA CYS A 9 12.68 -21.27 3.21
C CYS A 9 12.69 -20.29 4.40
N MET A 10 11.71 -19.39 4.47
CA MET A 10 11.54 -18.49 5.61
C MET A 10 11.32 -19.28 6.91
N TRP A 11 10.40 -20.25 6.92
CA TRP A 11 10.10 -21.04 8.12
C TRP A 11 11.26 -21.95 8.51
N ASP A 12 11.94 -22.57 7.54
CA ASP A 12 13.14 -23.37 7.81
C ASP A 12 14.24 -22.52 8.49
N THR A 13 14.40 -21.27 8.02
CA THR A 13 15.36 -20.32 8.60
C THR A 13 14.94 -19.90 10.01
N VAL A 14 13.66 -19.62 10.24
CA VAL A 14 13.12 -19.29 11.58
C VAL A 14 13.42 -20.42 12.56
N ASP A 15 13.15 -21.67 12.18
CA ASP A 15 13.38 -22.83 13.03
C ASP A 15 14.87 -22.99 13.42
N VAL A 16 15.78 -22.76 12.47
CA VAL A 16 17.22 -22.80 12.74
C VAL A 16 17.65 -21.66 13.67
N MET A 17 17.16 -20.44 13.42
CA MET A 17 17.55 -19.26 14.21
C MET A 17 16.99 -19.30 15.63
N VAL A 18 15.75 -19.74 15.79
CA VAL A 18 15.13 -19.92 17.13
C VAL A 18 15.89 -20.98 17.94
N ARG A 19 16.28 -22.11 17.31
CA ARG A 19 17.04 -23.18 18.00
C ARG A 19 18.45 -22.73 18.39
N ARG A 20 19.13 -21.91 17.56
CA ARG A 20 20.52 -21.50 17.81
C ARG A 20 20.65 -20.25 18.65
N HIS A 21 19.79 -19.26 18.43
CA HIS A 21 19.95 -17.91 18.97
C HIS A 21 18.75 -17.44 19.82
N ASN A 22 17.70 -18.24 19.91
CA ASN A 22 16.42 -17.90 20.57
C ASN A 22 15.84 -16.54 20.07
N GLN A 23 16.07 -16.23 18.79
CA GLN A 23 15.62 -15.00 18.13
C GLN A 23 14.86 -15.33 16.86
N VAL A 24 13.80 -14.57 16.60
CA VAL A 24 13.04 -14.64 15.36
C VAL A 24 13.56 -13.55 14.42
N PRO A 25 14.13 -13.90 13.25
CA PRO A 25 14.61 -12.90 12.29
C PRO A 25 13.45 -12.26 11.52
N GLN A 26 13.67 -11.03 11.08
CA GLN A 26 12.78 -10.38 10.10
C GLN A 26 13.23 -10.71 8.68
N PHE A 27 12.26 -10.97 7.81
CA PHE A 27 12.48 -11.23 6.39
C PHE A 27 11.92 -10.07 5.57
N TYR A 28 12.75 -9.38 4.83
CA TYR A 28 12.36 -8.23 3.99
C TYR A 28 11.56 -7.16 4.77
N GLY A 29 11.95 -6.92 6.04
CA GLY A 29 11.29 -5.96 6.90
C GLY A 29 9.99 -6.42 7.54
N LYS A 30 9.55 -7.66 7.27
CA LYS A 30 8.35 -8.27 7.86
C LYS A 30 8.72 -9.36 8.85
N TRP A 31 7.91 -9.52 9.89
CA TRP A 31 7.98 -10.70 10.76
C TRP A 31 7.45 -11.94 10.03
N PRO A 32 7.95 -13.14 10.36
CA PRO A 32 7.39 -14.37 9.83
C PRO A 32 5.90 -14.47 10.09
N PHE A 33 5.14 -14.76 9.05
CA PHE A 33 3.67 -14.83 9.12
C PHE A 33 3.17 -16.21 8.73
N GLN A 34 2.05 -16.60 9.32
CA GLN A 34 1.36 -17.83 8.97
C GLN A 34 0.28 -17.53 7.93
N ARG A 35 0.33 -18.21 6.81
CA ARG A 35 -0.74 -18.17 5.82
C ARG A 35 -1.97 -18.90 6.33
N VAL A 36 -3.12 -18.28 6.17
CA VAL A 36 -4.41 -18.91 6.49
C VAL A 36 -5.19 -19.08 5.19
N LEU A 37 -5.42 -20.33 4.80
CA LEU A 37 -5.99 -20.67 3.50
C LEU A 37 -5.10 -20.15 2.36
N TRP A 38 -5.64 -19.25 1.55
CA TRP A 38 -4.93 -18.59 0.45
C TRP A 38 -4.43 -17.17 0.82
N LEU A 39 -4.74 -16.67 2.03
CA LEU A 39 -4.37 -15.35 2.50
C LEU A 39 -2.96 -15.35 3.08
N SER A 40 -2.09 -14.50 2.55
CA SER A 40 -0.73 -14.31 3.07
C SER A 40 -0.75 -13.53 4.39
N GLU A 41 -1.55 -12.48 4.47
CA GLU A 41 -1.70 -11.62 5.65
C GLU A 41 -3.21 -11.50 6.01
N PRO A 42 -3.79 -12.47 6.75
CA PRO A 42 -5.24 -12.53 6.94
C PRO A 42 -5.81 -11.31 7.68
N ALA A 43 -5.12 -10.77 8.69
CA ALA A 43 -5.59 -9.60 9.43
C ALA A 43 -5.63 -8.34 8.54
N SER A 44 -4.58 -8.09 7.76
CA SER A 44 -4.50 -6.95 6.83
C SER A 44 -5.52 -7.10 5.71
N SER A 45 -5.72 -8.32 5.19
CA SER A 45 -6.73 -8.61 4.17
C SER A 45 -8.14 -8.32 4.68
N LEU A 46 -8.49 -8.75 5.89
CA LEU A 46 -9.79 -8.48 6.49
C LEU A 46 -10.01 -6.98 6.73
N ALA A 47 -8.99 -6.26 7.20
CA ALA A 47 -9.06 -4.82 7.38
C ALA A 47 -9.30 -4.09 6.05
N SER A 48 -8.58 -4.47 4.99
CA SER A 48 -8.74 -3.91 3.64
C SER A 48 -10.12 -4.23 3.06
N LEU A 49 -10.65 -5.43 3.31
CA LEU A 49 -12.02 -5.80 2.91
C LEU A 49 -13.07 -4.97 3.64
N ALA A 50 -12.92 -4.77 4.94
CA ALA A 50 -13.81 -3.91 5.71
C ALA A 50 -13.78 -2.47 5.20
N GLN A 51 -12.58 -1.94 4.91
CA GLN A 51 -12.43 -0.61 4.32
C GLN A 51 -13.08 -0.52 2.93
N PHE A 52 -12.96 -1.55 2.10
CA PHE A 52 -13.62 -1.63 0.80
C PHE A 52 -15.15 -1.55 0.92
N LEU A 53 -15.74 -2.31 1.83
CA LEU A 53 -17.20 -2.29 2.06
C LEU A 53 -17.66 -0.93 2.57
N CYS A 54 -16.97 -0.36 3.57
CA CYS A 54 -17.29 0.96 4.12
C CYS A 54 -17.17 2.08 3.09
N SER A 55 -16.09 2.06 2.29
CA SER A 55 -15.87 3.09 1.26
C SER A 55 -16.86 2.96 0.10
N THR A 56 -17.24 1.74 -0.29
CA THR A 56 -18.29 1.51 -1.29
C THR A 56 -19.63 2.01 -0.81
N PHE A 57 -19.99 1.75 0.45
CA PHE A 57 -21.20 2.31 1.05
C PHE A 57 -21.15 3.85 1.08
N ALA A 58 -20.02 4.44 1.49
CA ALA A 58 -19.85 5.89 1.48
C ALA A 58 -19.99 6.49 0.08
N LEU A 59 -19.42 5.85 -0.95
CA LEU A 59 -19.54 6.26 -2.34
C LEU A 59 -21.00 6.24 -2.81
N HIS A 60 -21.74 5.20 -2.43
CA HIS A 60 -23.17 5.12 -2.69
C HIS A 60 -23.91 6.30 -2.05
N GLN A 61 -23.70 6.57 -0.76
CA GLN A 61 -24.32 7.69 -0.05
C GLN A 61 -24.03 9.04 -0.72
N ILE A 62 -22.75 9.31 -1.05
CA ILE A 62 -22.34 10.54 -1.74
C ILE A 62 -23.01 10.65 -3.12
N THR A 63 -23.14 9.55 -3.82
CA THR A 63 -23.69 9.54 -5.19
C THR A 63 -25.19 9.79 -5.21
N PHE A 64 -25.96 9.24 -4.26
CA PHE A 64 -27.42 9.26 -4.29
C PHE A 64 -28.03 10.28 -3.33
N LEU A 65 -27.41 10.55 -2.19
CA LEU A 65 -27.99 11.43 -1.16
C LEU A 65 -27.45 12.85 -1.23
N LEU A 66 -26.23 13.08 -1.73
CA LEU A 66 -25.71 14.45 -1.84
C LEU A 66 -26.40 15.21 -2.97
N PRO A 67 -26.91 16.45 -2.73
CA PRO A 67 -27.53 17.27 -3.76
C PRO A 67 -26.59 17.48 -4.96
N LYS A 68 -27.14 17.41 -6.18
CA LYS A 68 -26.37 17.62 -7.41
C LYS A 68 -25.73 19.01 -7.50
N ALA A 69 -26.35 20.00 -6.84
CA ALA A 69 -25.86 21.39 -6.80
C ALA A 69 -24.69 21.60 -5.81
N SER A 70 -24.31 20.59 -5.01
CA SER A 70 -23.19 20.73 -4.06
C SER A 70 -21.86 20.90 -4.81
N PRO A 71 -21.10 21.98 -4.57
CA PRO A 71 -19.86 22.27 -5.32
C PRO A 71 -18.75 21.25 -5.10
N LEU A 72 -18.77 20.56 -3.95
CA LEU A 72 -17.75 19.57 -3.61
C LEU A 72 -18.16 18.12 -3.92
N ARG A 73 -19.37 17.90 -4.45
CA ARG A 73 -19.87 16.54 -4.70
C ARG A 73 -18.98 15.73 -5.63
N SER A 74 -18.53 16.35 -6.72
CA SER A 74 -17.64 15.69 -7.68
C SER A 74 -16.28 15.34 -7.07
N ALA A 75 -15.71 16.25 -6.27
CA ALA A 75 -14.46 16.04 -5.58
C ALA A 75 -14.56 14.91 -4.53
N TRP A 76 -15.64 14.89 -3.75
CA TRP A 76 -15.90 13.80 -2.80
C TRP A 76 -16.11 12.46 -3.49
N ARG A 77 -16.86 12.42 -4.59
CA ARG A 77 -17.03 11.19 -5.38
C ARG A 77 -15.72 10.68 -5.92
N LEU A 78 -14.91 11.56 -6.50
CA LEU A 78 -13.59 11.19 -7.02
C LEU A 78 -12.71 10.62 -5.91
N HIS A 79 -12.57 11.34 -4.80
CA HIS A 79 -11.77 10.88 -3.66
C HIS A 79 -12.26 9.53 -3.12
N THR A 80 -13.57 9.38 -2.86
CA THR A 80 -14.10 8.11 -2.34
C THR A 80 -13.94 6.97 -3.34
N SER A 81 -14.03 7.25 -4.66
CA SER A 81 -13.74 6.24 -5.68
C SER A 81 -12.27 5.79 -5.64
N THR A 82 -11.32 6.71 -5.41
CA THR A 82 -9.91 6.32 -5.23
C THR A 82 -9.72 5.44 -3.99
N VAL A 83 -10.41 5.74 -2.88
CA VAL A 83 -10.38 4.90 -1.66
C VAL A 83 -10.93 3.50 -1.93
N VAL A 84 -12.03 3.37 -2.69
CA VAL A 84 -12.59 2.05 -3.07
C VAL A 84 -11.59 1.24 -3.89
N ILE A 85 -10.97 1.86 -4.90
CA ILE A 85 -9.97 1.18 -5.74
C ILE A 85 -8.76 0.77 -4.90
N THR A 86 -8.26 1.66 -4.05
CA THR A 86 -7.09 1.37 -3.20
C THR A 86 -7.37 0.23 -2.22
N SER A 87 -8.52 0.24 -1.55
CA SER A 87 -8.85 -0.83 -0.61
C SER A 87 -9.00 -2.20 -1.30
N LEU A 88 -9.46 -2.21 -2.56
CA LEU A 88 -9.47 -3.44 -3.37
C LEU A 88 -8.05 -3.90 -3.73
N CYS A 89 -7.18 -2.98 -4.19
CA CYS A 89 -5.78 -3.30 -4.51
C CYS A 89 -5.04 -3.81 -3.26
N SER A 90 -5.25 -3.17 -2.11
CA SER A 90 -4.67 -3.56 -0.83
C SER A 90 -5.16 -4.95 -0.38
N PHE A 91 -6.45 -5.24 -0.53
CA PHE A 91 -6.99 -6.56 -0.25
C PHE A 91 -6.34 -7.65 -1.12
N LEU A 92 -6.17 -7.39 -2.41
CA LEU A 92 -5.52 -8.33 -3.33
C LEU A 92 -4.03 -8.52 -3.00
N HIS A 93 -3.32 -7.43 -2.63
CA HIS A 93 -1.92 -7.48 -2.23
C HIS A 93 -1.73 -8.31 -0.96
N HIS A 94 -2.48 -8.04 0.10
CA HIS A 94 -2.39 -8.77 1.35
C HIS A 94 -2.95 -10.20 1.26
N GLY A 95 -3.86 -10.43 0.33
CA GLY A 95 -4.36 -11.77 0.03
C GLY A 95 -3.30 -12.62 -0.68
N ARG A 96 -2.64 -12.08 -1.67
CA ARG A 96 -1.63 -12.79 -2.46
C ARG A 96 -0.47 -11.87 -2.81
N GLU A 97 0.66 -12.07 -2.17
CA GLU A 97 1.88 -11.31 -2.40
C GLU A 97 2.44 -11.58 -3.81
N THR A 98 2.09 -10.70 -4.76
CA THR A 98 2.68 -10.67 -6.10
C THR A 98 3.24 -9.27 -6.35
N GLU A 99 4.31 -9.18 -7.15
CA GLU A 99 4.93 -7.90 -7.50
C GLU A 99 3.95 -6.92 -8.15
N LEU A 100 3.00 -7.44 -8.94
CA LEU A 100 1.97 -6.63 -9.58
C LEU A 100 1.02 -6.01 -8.54
N PHE A 101 0.53 -6.81 -7.59
CA PHE A 101 -0.41 -6.29 -6.57
C PHE A 101 0.28 -5.34 -5.60
N GLU A 102 1.55 -5.58 -5.26
CA GLU A 102 2.37 -4.65 -4.49
C GLU A 102 2.51 -3.30 -5.21
N LEU A 103 2.79 -3.32 -6.50
CA LEU A 103 2.89 -2.11 -7.32
C LEU A 103 1.55 -1.36 -7.38
N LEU A 104 0.44 -2.08 -7.62
CA LEU A 104 -0.89 -1.49 -7.69
C LEU A 104 -1.33 -0.89 -6.35
N ASP A 105 -1.05 -1.57 -5.23
CA ASP A 105 -1.34 -1.07 -3.88
C ASP A 105 -0.54 0.20 -3.59
N SER A 106 0.75 0.22 -3.90
CA SER A 106 1.62 1.38 -3.71
C SER A 106 1.14 2.59 -4.52
N ILE A 107 0.84 2.41 -5.82
CA ILE A 107 0.37 3.49 -6.70
C ILE A 107 -1.00 4.01 -6.24
N SER A 108 -1.93 3.11 -5.93
CA SER A 108 -3.29 3.49 -5.54
C SER A 108 -3.33 4.15 -4.16
N SER A 109 -2.49 3.74 -3.22
CA SER A 109 -2.36 4.37 -1.91
C SER A 109 -1.89 5.82 -2.03
N PHE A 110 -0.91 6.09 -2.90
CA PHE A 110 -0.48 7.46 -3.16
C PHE A 110 -1.55 8.30 -3.85
N LEU A 111 -2.37 7.68 -4.71
CA LEU A 111 -3.52 8.35 -5.32
C LEU A 111 -4.55 8.79 -4.27
N VAL A 112 -4.79 8.02 -3.22
CA VAL A 112 -5.65 8.42 -2.08
C VAL A 112 -5.05 9.63 -1.37
N VAL A 113 -3.76 9.60 -1.05
CA VAL A 113 -3.08 10.71 -0.37
C VAL A 113 -3.18 12.00 -1.20
N THR A 114 -2.87 11.93 -2.50
CA THR A 114 -2.93 13.10 -3.38
C THR A 114 -4.36 13.61 -3.59
N SER A 115 -5.34 12.72 -3.72
CA SER A 115 -6.75 13.11 -3.83
C SER A 115 -7.30 13.73 -2.52
N SER A 116 -6.86 13.24 -1.36
CA SER A 116 -7.19 13.84 -0.06
C SER A 116 -6.64 15.26 0.06
N LEU A 117 -5.38 15.43 -0.32
CA LEU A 117 -4.71 16.73 -0.29
C LEU A 117 -5.40 17.73 -1.23
N ALA A 118 -5.75 17.29 -2.45
CA ALA A 118 -6.50 18.09 -3.41
C ALA A 118 -7.87 18.50 -2.87
N LEU A 119 -8.60 17.59 -2.24
CA LEU A 119 -9.91 17.86 -1.64
C LEU A 119 -9.80 18.90 -0.51
N LEU A 120 -8.82 18.74 0.40
CA LEU A 120 -8.57 19.67 1.50
C LEU A 120 -8.17 21.06 0.99
N ALA A 121 -7.25 21.13 0.01
CA ALA A 121 -6.82 22.38 -0.58
C ALA A 121 -7.97 23.07 -1.31
N HIS A 122 -8.79 22.33 -2.05
CA HIS A 122 -9.96 22.88 -2.72
C HIS A 122 -10.98 23.46 -1.72
N ARG A 123 -11.18 22.78 -0.61
CA ARG A 123 -12.05 23.26 0.49
C ARG A 123 -11.48 24.50 1.18
N ALA A 124 -10.17 24.49 1.52
CA ALA A 124 -9.51 25.57 2.23
C ALA A 124 -9.45 26.87 1.41
N LEU A 125 -9.22 26.77 0.10
CA LEU A 125 -9.12 27.91 -0.81
C LEU A 125 -10.46 28.33 -1.43
N ALA A 126 -11.58 27.79 -0.93
CA ALA A 126 -12.95 28.09 -1.39
C ALA A 126 -13.10 28.03 -2.94
N GLY A 127 -12.37 27.11 -3.58
CA GLY A 127 -12.41 26.89 -5.03
C GLY A 127 -11.68 27.94 -5.89
N LYS A 128 -11.10 29.01 -5.31
CA LYS A 128 -10.47 30.10 -6.07
C LYS A 128 -9.29 29.66 -6.93
N HIS A 129 -8.57 28.60 -6.54
CA HIS A 129 -7.39 28.10 -7.24
C HIS A 129 -7.54 26.66 -7.72
N GLY A 130 -8.76 26.22 -8.03
CA GLY A 130 -9.06 24.83 -8.37
C GLY A 130 -8.19 24.24 -9.48
N LYS A 131 -7.90 25.01 -10.55
CA LYS A 131 -7.02 24.56 -11.65
C LYS A 131 -5.58 24.38 -11.19
N LEU A 132 -5.05 25.28 -10.37
CA LEU A 132 -3.69 25.19 -9.84
C LEU A 132 -3.54 23.98 -8.91
N ILE A 133 -4.51 23.76 -8.01
CA ILE A 133 -4.55 22.60 -7.11
C ILE A 133 -4.58 21.32 -7.93
N PHE A 134 -5.42 21.24 -8.94
CA PHE A 134 -5.50 20.08 -9.82
C PHE A 134 -4.16 19.79 -10.51
N LEU A 135 -3.54 20.81 -11.12
CA LEU A 135 -2.24 20.66 -11.78
C LEU A 135 -1.14 20.23 -10.80
N ALA A 136 -1.08 20.83 -9.61
CA ALA A 136 -0.12 20.46 -8.58
C ALA A 136 -0.32 19.00 -8.12
N THR A 137 -1.57 18.57 -7.94
CA THR A 137 -1.91 17.18 -7.55
C THR A 137 -1.49 16.19 -8.64
N VAL A 138 -1.77 16.49 -9.90
CA VAL A 138 -1.37 15.66 -11.04
C VAL A 138 0.16 15.60 -11.15
N ALA A 139 0.86 16.73 -11.00
CA ALA A 139 2.32 16.78 -11.04
C ALA A 139 2.94 15.92 -9.91
N LEU A 140 2.43 16.01 -8.69
CA LEU A 140 2.86 15.17 -7.56
C LEU A 140 2.62 13.68 -7.84
N PHE A 141 1.47 13.34 -8.41
CA PHE A 141 1.16 11.96 -8.74
C PHE A 141 2.08 11.42 -9.84
N ILE A 142 2.33 12.20 -10.88
CA ILE A 142 3.28 11.82 -11.95
C ILE A 142 4.69 11.68 -11.39
N ALA A 143 5.15 12.62 -10.55
CA ALA A 143 6.47 12.54 -9.92
C ALA A 143 6.62 11.25 -9.07
N HIS A 144 5.59 10.87 -8.31
CA HIS A 144 5.59 9.62 -7.57
C HIS A 144 5.60 8.40 -8.50
N LEU A 145 4.78 8.39 -9.55
CA LEU A 145 4.74 7.29 -10.52
C LEU A 145 6.11 7.09 -11.18
N VAL A 146 6.73 8.18 -11.62
CA VAL A 146 8.10 8.17 -12.18
C VAL A 146 9.09 7.64 -11.15
N SER A 147 9.01 8.10 -9.91
CA SER A 147 9.86 7.63 -8.82
C SER A 147 9.72 6.12 -8.59
N VAL A 148 8.50 5.61 -8.52
CA VAL A 148 8.23 4.17 -8.32
C VAL A 148 8.73 3.34 -9.49
N VAL A 149 8.56 3.81 -10.74
CA VAL A 149 8.96 3.06 -11.93
C VAL A 149 10.46 3.12 -12.19
N LEU A 150 11.08 4.31 -12.03
CA LEU A 150 12.50 4.51 -12.36
C LEU A 150 13.43 4.22 -11.19
N LEU A 151 13.00 4.50 -9.95
CA LEU A 151 13.81 4.32 -8.75
C LEU A 151 13.48 3.01 -8.02
N ARG A 152 12.76 2.11 -8.63
CA ARG A 152 12.61 0.74 -8.16
C ARG A 152 13.87 -0.07 -8.56
N PRO A 153 15.05 0.26 -8.00
CA PRO A 153 16.16 -0.68 -8.01
C PRO A 153 15.65 -1.84 -7.17
N ASP A 154 16.01 -3.03 -7.52
CA ASP A 154 15.78 -4.22 -6.72
C ASP A 154 16.05 -3.90 -5.26
N HIS A 155 15.05 -3.49 -4.50
CA HIS A 155 15.17 -3.23 -3.06
C HIS A 155 15.78 -4.43 -2.33
N HIS A 156 15.71 -5.61 -2.95
CA HIS A 156 16.36 -6.83 -2.53
C HIS A 156 17.89 -6.74 -2.48
N HIS A 157 18.55 -6.04 -3.41
CA HIS A 157 20.02 -5.93 -3.40
C HIS A 157 20.55 -4.97 -2.34
N LEU A 158 19.92 -3.81 -2.15
CA LEU A 158 20.37 -2.83 -1.14
C LEU A 158 20.19 -3.37 0.28
N PHE A 159 19.07 -4.05 0.56
CA PHE A 159 18.83 -4.64 1.86
C PHE A 159 19.76 -5.82 2.16
N GLN A 160 20.08 -6.65 1.17
CA GLN A 160 21.07 -7.72 1.31
C GLN A 160 22.50 -7.17 1.57
N VAL A 161 22.87 -6.07 0.93
CA VAL A 161 24.17 -5.43 1.16
C VAL A 161 24.27 -4.83 2.56
N ILE A 162 23.20 -4.20 3.06
CA ILE A 162 23.15 -3.62 4.41
C ILE A 162 23.18 -4.72 5.48
N MET A 163 22.42 -5.82 5.29
CA MET A 163 22.37 -6.94 6.23
C MET A 163 23.66 -7.76 6.21
N ASN A 164 24.33 -7.90 5.08
CA ASN A 164 25.65 -8.56 5.02
C ASN A 164 26.74 -7.75 5.71
N ASN A 165 26.69 -6.40 5.63
CA ASN A 165 27.67 -5.55 6.31
C ASN A 165 27.44 -5.45 7.83
N SER A 166 26.23 -5.70 8.32
CA SER A 166 25.95 -5.71 9.76
C SER A 166 26.27 -7.03 10.46
N ASN A 167 26.41 -8.12 9.71
CA ASN A 167 26.69 -9.46 10.25
C ASN A 167 28.18 -9.87 10.21
N VAL A 168 29.08 -9.00 9.77
CA VAL A 168 30.54 -9.25 9.77
C VAL A 168 31.18 -8.59 10.99
N LYS A 169 30.72 -8.91 12.19
CA LYS A 169 31.51 -8.87 13.42
C LYS A 169 31.30 -10.15 14.18
N GLU A 170 31.95 -11.23 13.72
CA GLU A 170 32.25 -12.32 14.62
C GLU A 170 33.23 -11.81 15.68
N PRO A 171 32.92 -11.96 16.97
CA PRO A 171 33.95 -11.83 18.00
C PRO A 171 34.84 -13.08 17.93
N LYS A 172 36.13 -12.87 17.87
CA LYS A 172 37.15 -13.89 18.10
C LYS A 172 37.04 -14.43 19.50
#